data_b5c48d66701a99b866568de04464db97
#
_entry.id   b5c48d66701a99b866568de04464db97
#
_cell.length_a   1.000
_cell.length_b   1.000
_cell.length_c   1.000
_cell.angle_alpha   90.00
_cell.angle_beta   90.00
_cell.angle_gamma   90.00
#
_symmetry.space_group_name_H-M   'P 1'
#
loop_
_entity.id
_entity.type
_entity.pdbx_description
1 polymer ?
#
loop_
_entity_poly.entity_id
_entity_poly.type
_entity_poly.pdbx_seq_one_letter_code
_entity_poly.pdbx_strand_id
1 'polypeptide(L)'
;MLDQETKRRIDTARDILVGKLPNPQSQVEQITIAMIYKFMDDMDKEAMEFGGEATFFIGDYEKYSWTKIFDPKLGGYEMLALYGEAIVKLNQNPNIPQLFRDIFKNAYLPYRDPETLKMFLKVINEFHYDHSEKLGDAFEYLLSVLGSQGDAGQFRTPRHIIDFMVAIMQPKKRKAFATLLVVLLVF
;
A
#
# COMPACT_ATOMS: atom_id res chain seq x y z
N MET A 1 12.80 -9.67 6.72
CA MET A 1 13.35 -8.36 7.16
C MET A 1 13.54 -7.48 5.93
N LEU A 2 13.03 -6.27 5.94
CA LEU A 2 13.08 -5.35 4.81
C LEU A 2 14.53 -4.97 4.46
N ASP A 3 14.87 -5.03 3.17
CA ASP A 3 16.20 -4.64 2.67
C ASP A 3 16.41 -3.11 2.73
N GLN A 4 17.67 -2.70 2.72
CA GLN A 4 18.07 -1.28 2.85
C GLN A 4 17.55 -0.43 1.68
N GLU A 5 17.45 -1.01 0.48
CA GLU A 5 17.01 -0.29 -0.70
C GLU A 5 15.52 0.03 -0.61
N THR A 6 14.71 -0.92 -0.19
CA THR A 6 13.28 -0.72 0.03
C THR A 6 13.01 0.34 1.12
N LYS A 7 13.77 0.31 2.22
CA LYS A 7 13.69 1.35 3.26
C LYS A 7 13.99 2.73 2.69
N ARG A 8 15.08 2.87 1.93
CA ARG A 8 15.46 4.13 1.29
C ARG A 8 14.38 4.65 0.33
N ARG A 9 13.73 3.77 -0.42
CA ARG A 9 12.61 4.14 -1.31
C ARG A 9 11.42 4.66 -0.51
N ILE A 10 11.08 4.02 0.60
CA ILE A 10 10.03 4.50 1.50
C ILE A 10 10.36 5.89 2.04
N ASP A 11 11.58 6.09 2.51
CA ASP A 11 12.04 7.40 3.01
C ASP A 11 12.01 8.46 1.90
N THR A 12 12.46 8.12 0.68
CA THR A 12 12.37 9.02 -0.49
C THR A 12 10.92 9.39 -0.82
N ALA A 13 10.00 8.41 -0.78
CA ALA A 13 8.58 8.68 -1.02
C ALA A 13 8.01 9.64 0.03
N ARG A 14 8.40 9.49 1.29
CA ARG A 14 8.04 10.40 2.37
C ARG A 14 8.61 11.81 2.15
N ASP A 15 9.89 11.91 1.81
CA ASP A 15 10.57 13.19 1.59
C ASP A 15 9.91 14.00 0.46
N ILE A 16 9.45 13.35 -0.60
CA ILE A 16 8.67 13.99 -1.67
C ILE A 16 7.39 14.63 -1.13
N LEU A 17 6.75 13.99 -0.14
CA LEU A 17 5.49 14.45 0.44
C LEU A 17 5.70 15.46 1.60
N VAL A 18 6.92 15.62 2.10
CA VAL A 18 7.25 16.64 3.13
C VAL A 18 6.93 18.04 2.58
N GLY A 19 6.24 18.83 3.38
CA GLY A 19 5.81 20.18 2.99
C GLY A 19 4.62 20.23 2.01
N LYS A 20 4.21 19.08 1.44
CA LYS A 20 2.99 18.96 0.63
C LYS A 20 1.81 18.44 1.45
N LEU A 21 2.08 17.69 2.50
CA LEU A 21 1.10 17.14 3.43
C LEU A 21 1.30 17.69 4.85
N PRO A 22 0.20 17.88 5.60
CA PRO A 22 0.25 18.63 6.87
C PRO A 22 0.98 17.90 7.99
N ASN A 23 1.03 16.56 7.94
CA ASN A 23 1.60 15.76 9.01
C ASN A 23 2.14 14.40 8.49
N PRO A 24 3.01 13.73 9.26
CA PRO A 24 3.58 12.43 8.91
C PRO A 24 2.55 11.32 8.69
N GLN A 25 1.43 11.34 9.43
CA GLN A 25 0.36 10.37 9.28
C GLN A 25 -0.25 10.42 7.88
N SER A 26 -0.56 11.63 7.37
CA SER A 26 -1.07 11.80 6.00
C SER A 26 -0.08 11.34 4.94
N GLN A 27 1.23 11.50 5.18
CA GLN A 27 2.27 10.98 4.28
C GLN A 27 2.22 9.44 4.23
N VAL A 28 2.14 8.79 5.39
CA VAL A 28 2.06 7.32 5.49
C VAL A 28 0.77 6.80 4.86
N GLU A 29 -0.37 7.48 5.05
CA GLU A 29 -1.63 7.12 4.39
C GLU A 29 -1.50 7.13 2.86
N GLN A 30 -0.92 8.18 2.27
CA GLN A 30 -0.72 8.26 0.82
C GLN A 30 0.24 7.18 0.30
N ILE A 31 1.32 6.89 1.03
CA ILE A 31 2.26 5.83 0.66
C ILE A 31 1.55 4.47 0.74
N THR A 32 0.79 4.21 1.80
CA THR A 32 0.02 2.97 1.99
C THR A 32 -0.97 2.75 0.83
N ILE A 33 -1.75 3.77 0.49
CA ILE A 33 -2.70 3.73 -0.63
C ILE A 33 -1.99 3.37 -1.93
N ALA A 34 -0.89 4.07 -2.25
CA ALA A 34 -0.17 3.87 -3.49
C ALA A 34 0.51 2.49 -3.57
N MET A 35 1.09 2.01 -2.46
CA MET A 35 1.73 0.69 -2.39
C MET A 35 0.73 -0.45 -2.59
N ILE A 36 -0.43 -0.38 -1.93
CA ILE A 36 -1.49 -1.40 -2.09
C ILE A 36 -2.07 -1.35 -3.50
N TYR A 37 -2.26 -0.15 -4.04
CA TYR A 37 -2.73 0.02 -5.40
C TYR A 37 -1.80 -0.65 -6.41
N LYS A 38 -0.49 -0.34 -6.34
CA LYS A 38 0.51 -0.99 -7.18
C LYS A 38 0.57 -2.49 -6.99
N PHE A 39 0.51 -2.96 -5.74
CA PHE A 39 0.55 -4.40 -5.44
C PHE A 39 -0.60 -5.16 -6.11
N MET A 40 -1.82 -4.62 -6.14
CA MET A 40 -2.94 -5.26 -6.84
C MET A 40 -2.69 -5.37 -8.35
N ASP A 41 -2.14 -4.32 -8.99
CA ASP A 41 -1.80 -4.36 -10.41
C ASP A 41 -0.66 -5.35 -10.72
N ASP A 42 0.33 -5.42 -9.83
CA ASP A 42 1.43 -6.38 -9.96
C ASP A 42 0.90 -7.84 -9.83
N MET A 43 -0.05 -8.10 -8.95
CA MET A 43 -0.70 -9.41 -8.84
C MET A 43 -1.48 -9.78 -10.10
N ASP A 44 -2.22 -8.83 -10.70
CA ASP A 44 -2.93 -9.06 -11.97
C ASP A 44 -1.96 -9.36 -13.11
N LYS A 45 -0.82 -8.65 -13.18
CA LYS A 45 0.24 -8.90 -14.17
C LYS A 45 0.87 -10.28 -13.99
N GLU A 46 1.23 -10.62 -12.76
CA GLU A 46 1.80 -11.92 -12.43
C GLU A 46 0.85 -13.05 -12.82
N ALA A 47 -0.45 -12.93 -12.50
CA ALA A 47 -1.46 -13.90 -12.90
C ALA A 47 -1.50 -14.08 -14.42
N MET A 48 -1.47 -12.99 -15.21
CA MET A 48 -1.48 -13.04 -16.67
C MET A 48 -0.19 -13.64 -17.24
N GLU A 49 0.99 -13.37 -16.64
CA GLU A 49 2.26 -13.96 -17.05
C GLU A 49 2.29 -15.48 -16.87
N PHE A 50 1.60 -16.00 -15.86
CA PHE A 50 1.42 -17.45 -15.64
C PHE A 50 0.24 -18.08 -16.41
N GLY A 51 -0.35 -17.34 -17.34
CA GLY A 51 -1.45 -17.83 -18.20
C GLY A 51 -2.83 -17.79 -17.55
N GLY A 52 -2.97 -17.08 -16.44
CA GLY A 52 -4.26 -16.76 -15.80
C GLY A 52 -4.86 -15.47 -16.36
N GLU A 53 -5.89 -14.97 -15.66
CA GLU A 53 -6.60 -13.74 -16.00
C GLU A 53 -6.43 -12.69 -14.89
N ALA A 54 -6.46 -11.40 -15.28
CA ALA A 54 -6.52 -10.32 -14.33
C ALA A 54 -7.81 -10.42 -13.48
N THR A 55 -7.72 -10.04 -12.23
CA THR A 55 -8.83 -10.14 -11.28
C THR A 55 -9.32 -8.78 -10.82
N PHE A 56 -8.41 -7.85 -10.51
CA PHE A 56 -8.76 -6.59 -9.86
C PHE A 56 -9.14 -5.49 -10.86
N PHE A 57 -8.36 -5.34 -11.93
CA PHE A 57 -8.53 -4.27 -12.91
C PHE A 57 -9.16 -4.79 -14.20
N ILE A 58 -10.43 -5.20 -14.11
CA ILE A 58 -11.22 -5.73 -15.22
C ILE A 58 -12.48 -4.90 -15.48
N GLY A 59 -13.03 -4.95 -16.69
CA GLY A 59 -14.24 -4.25 -17.08
C GLY A 59 -14.11 -2.73 -16.89
N ASP A 60 -15.07 -2.12 -16.22
CA ASP A 60 -15.11 -0.66 -15.98
C ASP A 60 -13.90 -0.14 -15.17
N TYR A 61 -13.18 -1.03 -14.48
CA TYR A 61 -12.01 -0.69 -13.67
C TYR A 61 -10.67 -0.88 -14.38
N GLU A 62 -10.65 -1.41 -15.60
CA GLU A 62 -9.41 -1.61 -16.38
C GLU A 62 -8.65 -0.29 -16.59
N LYS A 63 -9.37 0.81 -16.84
CA LYS A 63 -8.79 2.14 -17.02
C LYS A 63 -8.02 2.66 -15.80
N TYR A 64 -8.29 2.11 -14.62
CA TYR A 64 -7.60 2.45 -13.38
C TYR A 64 -6.44 1.53 -13.06
N SER A 65 -6.02 0.62 -13.94
CA SER A 65 -4.83 -0.18 -13.70
C SER A 65 -3.61 0.73 -13.51
N TRP A 66 -2.67 0.34 -12.66
CA TRP A 66 -1.44 1.10 -12.41
C TRP A 66 -0.67 1.37 -13.71
N THR A 67 -0.66 0.40 -14.61
CA THR A 67 -0.04 0.50 -15.94
C THR A 67 -0.67 1.63 -16.78
N LYS A 68 -1.98 1.83 -16.70
CA LYS A 68 -2.65 2.90 -17.45
C LYS A 68 -2.32 4.29 -16.88
N ILE A 69 -2.10 4.40 -15.57
CA ILE A 69 -1.66 5.66 -14.94
C ILE A 69 -0.27 6.06 -15.42
N PHE A 70 0.58 5.09 -15.73
CA PHE A 70 1.93 5.32 -16.26
C PHE A 70 2.00 5.30 -17.79
N ASP A 71 0.88 5.40 -18.50
CA ASP A 71 0.91 5.52 -19.98
C ASP A 71 1.73 6.77 -20.37
N PRO A 72 2.79 6.63 -21.19
CA PRO A 72 3.62 7.74 -21.63
C PRO A 72 2.86 8.83 -22.40
N LYS A 73 1.66 8.52 -22.88
CA LYS A 73 0.78 9.46 -23.59
C LYS A 73 0.04 10.39 -22.63
N LEU A 74 -0.06 10.05 -21.35
CA LEU A 74 -0.75 10.89 -20.36
C LEU A 74 0.11 12.10 -19.99
N GLY A 75 -0.49 13.28 -20.09
CA GLY A 75 0.06 14.50 -19.51
C GLY A 75 0.00 14.45 -17.97
N GLY A 76 0.82 15.28 -17.30
CA GLY A 76 0.88 15.29 -15.84
C GLY A 76 -0.48 15.58 -15.17
N TYR A 77 -1.27 16.49 -15.72
CA TYR A 77 -2.62 16.78 -15.21
C TYR A 77 -3.62 15.65 -15.47
N GLU A 78 -3.49 14.95 -16.58
CA GLU A 78 -4.31 13.77 -16.87
C GLU A 78 -3.98 12.62 -15.92
N MET A 79 -2.70 12.39 -15.64
CA MET A 79 -2.24 11.43 -14.62
C MET A 79 -2.80 11.79 -13.25
N LEU A 80 -2.73 13.06 -12.85
CA LEU A 80 -3.26 13.56 -11.59
C LEU A 80 -4.77 13.30 -11.47
N ALA A 81 -5.53 13.61 -12.52
CA ALA A 81 -6.97 13.39 -12.56
C ALA A 81 -7.32 11.90 -12.49
N LEU A 82 -6.64 11.08 -13.32
CA LEU A 82 -6.88 9.63 -13.37
C LEU A 82 -6.54 8.93 -12.04
N TYR A 83 -5.38 9.25 -11.45
CA TYR A 83 -4.99 8.69 -10.15
C TYR A 83 -5.96 9.13 -9.04
N GLY A 84 -6.31 10.41 -8.99
CA GLY A 84 -7.26 10.94 -8.00
C GLY A 84 -8.65 10.32 -8.13
N GLU A 85 -9.14 10.10 -9.36
CA GLU A 85 -10.39 9.38 -9.61
C GLU A 85 -10.28 7.92 -9.18
N ALA A 86 -9.18 7.26 -9.54
CA ALA A 86 -8.95 5.84 -9.25
C ALA A 86 -9.01 5.55 -7.75
N ILE A 87 -8.26 6.26 -6.91
CA ILE A 87 -8.23 5.99 -5.46
C ILE A 87 -9.60 6.15 -4.79
N VAL A 88 -10.46 7.01 -5.33
CA VAL A 88 -11.85 7.18 -4.86
C VAL A 88 -12.73 6.04 -5.34
N LYS A 89 -12.53 5.55 -6.58
CA LYS A 89 -13.37 4.51 -7.19
C LYS A 89 -13.02 3.10 -6.75
N LEU A 90 -11.78 2.84 -6.33
CA LEU A 90 -11.34 1.50 -5.94
C LEU A 90 -12.12 0.93 -4.74
N ASN A 91 -12.63 1.76 -3.85
CA ASN A 91 -13.46 1.28 -2.77
C ASN A 91 -14.79 0.66 -3.25
N GLN A 92 -15.24 1.02 -4.45
CA GLN A 92 -16.48 0.56 -5.07
C GLN A 92 -16.26 -0.66 -5.99
N ASN A 93 -15.00 -1.02 -6.25
CA ASN A 93 -14.66 -2.12 -7.13
C ASN A 93 -15.02 -3.48 -6.50
N PRO A 94 -16.01 -4.22 -7.04
CA PRO A 94 -16.46 -5.49 -6.46
C PRO A 94 -15.42 -6.60 -6.57
N ASN A 95 -14.44 -6.45 -7.47
CA ASN A 95 -13.39 -7.42 -7.71
C ASN A 95 -12.26 -7.36 -6.68
N ILE A 96 -12.20 -6.27 -5.91
CA ILE A 96 -11.19 -6.08 -4.86
C ILE A 96 -11.73 -6.67 -3.54
N PRO A 97 -10.92 -7.48 -2.80
CA PRO A 97 -11.29 -7.97 -1.49
C PRO A 97 -11.70 -6.84 -0.53
N GLN A 98 -12.68 -7.09 0.34
CA GLN A 98 -13.22 -6.08 1.26
C GLN A 98 -12.13 -5.38 2.07
N LEU A 99 -11.14 -6.13 2.55
CA LEU A 99 -10.01 -5.58 3.31
C LEU A 99 -9.28 -4.46 2.56
N PHE A 100 -9.00 -4.64 1.25
CA PHE A 100 -8.34 -3.62 0.44
C PHE A 100 -9.29 -2.47 0.10
N ARG A 101 -10.58 -2.75 -0.15
CA ARG A 101 -11.58 -1.70 -0.37
C ARG A 101 -11.70 -0.76 0.83
N ASP A 102 -11.61 -1.30 2.04
CA ASP A 102 -11.69 -0.50 3.27
C ASP A 102 -10.52 0.49 3.39
N ILE A 103 -9.35 0.17 2.83
CA ILE A 103 -8.19 1.08 2.78
C ILE A 103 -8.47 2.28 1.88
N PHE A 104 -9.20 2.07 0.77
CA PHE A 104 -9.60 3.14 -0.14
C PHE A 104 -10.85 3.90 0.32
N LYS A 105 -11.46 3.49 1.42
CA LYS A 105 -12.61 4.19 1.98
C LYS A 105 -12.18 5.58 2.46
N ASN A 106 -12.84 6.61 1.91
CA ASN A 106 -12.50 8.01 2.13
C ASN A 106 -11.12 8.43 1.60
N ALA A 107 -10.47 7.62 0.76
CA ALA A 107 -9.23 8.01 0.11
C ALA A 107 -9.45 9.22 -0.81
N TYR A 108 -8.54 10.16 -0.75
CA TYR A 108 -8.52 11.33 -1.63
C TYR A 108 -7.08 11.77 -1.87
N LEU A 109 -6.85 12.49 -2.94
CA LEU A 109 -5.55 13.08 -3.24
C LEU A 109 -5.48 14.49 -2.63
N PRO A 110 -4.67 14.71 -1.59
CA PRO A 110 -4.69 15.96 -0.82
C PRO A 110 -3.90 17.11 -1.46
N TYR A 111 -3.23 16.87 -2.59
CA TYR A 111 -2.46 17.87 -3.34
C TYR A 111 -2.82 17.84 -4.82
N ARG A 112 -2.55 18.96 -5.53
CA ARG A 112 -2.94 19.15 -6.94
C ARG A 112 -1.74 19.44 -7.86
N ASP A 113 -0.54 19.17 -7.39
CA ASP A 113 0.67 19.38 -8.14
C ASP A 113 1.05 18.10 -8.91
N PRO A 114 0.96 18.10 -10.27
CA PRO A 114 1.24 16.91 -11.07
C PRO A 114 2.70 16.46 -10.99
N GLU A 115 3.65 17.38 -10.81
CA GLU A 115 5.07 17.01 -10.71
C GLU A 115 5.34 16.26 -9.39
N THR A 116 4.75 16.71 -8.28
CA THR A 116 4.82 16.00 -7.00
C THR A 116 4.25 14.59 -7.13
N LEU A 117 3.06 14.45 -7.77
CA LEU A 117 2.45 13.13 -7.98
C LEU A 117 3.36 12.24 -8.84
N LYS A 118 3.86 12.77 -9.95
CA LYS A 118 4.72 12.00 -10.87
C LYS A 118 5.99 11.51 -10.19
N MET A 119 6.67 12.36 -9.43
CA MET A 119 7.85 11.96 -8.65
C MET A 119 7.51 10.90 -7.62
N PHE A 120 6.43 11.09 -6.87
CA PHE A 120 5.98 10.16 -5.84
C PHE A 120 5.63 8.79 -6.43
N LEU A 121 4.76 8.75 -7.44
CA LEU A 121 4.37 7.50 -8.07
C LEU A 121 5.54 6.78 -8.77
N LYS A 122 6.53 7.53 -9.30
CA LYS A 122 7.74 6.93 -9.86
C LYS A 122 8.51 6.15 -8.80
N VAL A 123 8.69 6.70 -7.61
CA VAL A 123 9.34 5.99 -6.50
C VAL A 123 8.54 4.74 -6.10
N ILE A 124 7.22 4.87 -5.99
CA ILE A 124 6.35 3.71 -5.70
C ILE A 124 6.43 2.65 -6.79
N ASN A 125 6.54 3.04 -8.06
CA ASN A 125 6.65 2.10 -9.18
C ASN A 125 7.92 1.25 -9.15
N GLU A 126 8.96 1.72 -8.48
CA GLU A 126 10.22 0.98 -8.31
C GLU A 126 10.15 -0.11 -7.20
N PHE A 127 9.06 -0.18 -6.44
CA PHE A 127 8.86 -1.27 -5.48
C PHE A 127 8.58 -2.58 -6.21
N HIS A 128 9.30 -3.62 -5.83
CA HIS A 128 9.10 -4.97 -6.33
C HIS A 128 8.75 -5.88 -5.14
N TYR A 129 7.65 -6.57 -5.27
CA TYR A 129 7.16 -7.49 -4.24
C TYR A 129 7.29 -8.91 -4.76
N ASP A 130 8.36 -9.61 -4.39
CA ASP A 130 8.49 -11.03 -4.73
C ASP A 130 7.45 -11.88 -3.97
N HIS A 131 7.00 -11.40 -2.81
CA HIS A 131 6.00 -12.05 -1.97
C HIS A 131 5.24 -11.01 -1.12
N SER A 132 3.99 -11.34 -0.75
CA SER A 132 3.14 -10.51 0.11
C SER A 132 3.76 -10.16 1.48
N GLU A 133 4.72 -10.97 1.97
CA GLU A 133 5.47 -10.67 3.20
C GLU A 133 6.28 -9.38 3.10
N LYS A 134 6.85 -9.06 1.93
CA LYS A 134 7.60 -7.80 1.74
C LYS A 134 6.71 -6.57 1.86
N LEU A 135 5.45 -6.67 1.43
CA LEU A 135 4.48 -5.61 1.62
C LEU A 135 4.19 -5.39 3.11
N GLY A 136 4.03 -6.48 3.88
CA GLY A 136 3.87 -6.44 5.33
C GLY A 136 5.06 -5.80 6.04
N ASP A 137 6.28 -6.20 5.70
CA ASP A 137 7.52 -5.62 6.23
C ASP A 137 7.64 -4.11 5.91
N ALA A 138 7.21 -3.68 4.72
CA ALA A 138 7.21 -2.28 4.33
C ALA A 138 6.22 -1.45 5.17
N PHE A 139 5.04 -1.98 5.46
CA PHE A 139 4.08 -1.33 6.36
C PHE A 139 4.59 -1.28 7.80
N GLU A 140 5.21 -2.35 8.29
CA GLU A 140 5.82 -2.36 9.62
C GLU A 140 6.89 -1.25 9.74
N TYR A 141 7.72 -1.09 8.70
CA TYR A 141 8.71 -0.01 8.64
C TYR A 141 8.06 1.38 8.65
N LEU A 142 7.07 1.62 7.78
CA LEU A 142 6.32 2.88 7.74
C LEU A 142 5.76 3.27 9.11
N LEU A 143 5.18 2.31 9.80
CA LEU A 143 4.58 2.54 11.12
C LEU A 143 5.63 2.71 12.22
N SER A 144 6.81 2.07 12.10
CA SER A 144 7.93 2.28 13.03
C SER A 144 8.46 3.72 12.95
N VAL A 145 8.49 4.29 11.74
CA VAL A 145 8.93 5.67 11.51
C VAL A 145 7.94 6.67 12.13
N LEU A 146 6.61 6.41 12.06
CA LEU A 146 5.62 7.23 12.77
C LEU A 146 5.81 7.18 14.29
N GLY A 147 6.01 5.99 14.85
CA GLY A 147 6.21 5.80 16.29
C GLY A 147 7.47 6.50 16.82
N SER A 148 8.54 6.56 16.02
CA SER A 148 9.79 7.25 16.40
C SER A 148 9.66 8.78 16.46
N GLN A 149 8.66 9.37 15.82
CA GLN A 149 8.40 10.82 15.81
C GLN A 149 7.48 11.29 16.95
N GLY A 150 7.12 10.39 17.88
CA GLY A 150 6.42 10.76 19.12
C GLY A 150 4.92 11.00 19.00
N ASP A 151 4.33 10.88 17.82
CA ASP A 151 2.91 11.20 17.58
C ASP A 151 1.95 10.02 17.75
N ALA A 152 2.44 8.81 17.89
CA ALA A 152 1.60 7.64 18.12
C ALA A 152 2.04 6.91 19.39
N GLY A 153 1.34 7.14 20.49
CA GLY A 153 1.53 6.39 21.75
C GLY A 153 1.14 4.92 21.67
N GLN A 154 1.18 4.33 20.48
CA GLN A 154 0.92 2.91 20.27
C GLN A 154 2.25 2.16 20.27
N PHE A 155 2.49 1.44 21.37
CA PHE A 155 3.59 0.48 21.46
C PHE A 155 3.20 -0.79 20.71
N ARG A 156 3.87 -1.05 19.59
CA ARG A 156 3.70 -2.31 18.87
C ARG A 156 4.44 -3.42 19.56
N THR A 157 3.82 -4.60 19.61
CA THR A 157 4.50 -5.80 20.08
C THR A 157 5.66 -6.13 19.15
N PRO A 158 6.92 -6.22 19.64
CA PRO A 158 8.06 -6.55 18.80
C PRO A 158 7.89 -7.90 18.08
N ARG A 159 8.33 -7.98 16.81
CA ARG A 159 8.15 -9.15 15.94
C ARG A 159 8.61 -10.46 16.61
N HIS A 160 9.76 -10.46 17.27
CA HIS A 160 10.28 -11.65 17.95
C HIS A 160 9.37 -12.15 19.09
N ILE A 161 8.62 -11.27 19.74
CA ILE A 161 7.61 -11.65 20.74
C ILE A 161 6.40 -12.28 20.06
N ILE A 162 5.95 -11.71 18.93
CA ILE A 162 4.87 -12.27 18.12
C ILE A 162 5.25 -13.68 17.64
N ASP A 163 6.45 -13.83 17.07
CA ASP A 163 6.97 -15.13 16.59
C ASP A 163 7.03 -16.17 17.73
N PHE A 164 7.48 -15.76 18.91
CA PHE A 164 7.49 -16.60 20.10
C PHE A 164 6.07 -17.05 20.51
N MET A 165 5.11 -16.12 20.53
CA MET A 165 3.72 -16.42 20.86
C MET A 165 3.08 -17.37 19.83
N VAL A 166 3.32 -17.13 18.54
CA VAL A 166 2.84 -18.00 17.45
C VAL A 166 3.46 -19.41 17.57
N ALA A 167 4.76 -19.50 17.86
CA ALA A 167 5.45 -20.79 18.05
C ALA A 167 4.89 -21.61 19.21
N ILE A 168 4.52 -20.96 20.33
CA ILE A 168 3.89 -21.62 21.47
C ILE A 168 2.45 -22.03 21.16
N MET A 169 1.67 -21.12 20.56
CA MET A 169 0.23 -21.34 20.38
C MET A 169 -0.12 -22.22 19.19
N GLN A 170 0.77 -22.38 18.23
CA GLN A 170 0.61 -23.18 17.01
C GLN A 170 -0.81 -23.07 16.39
N PRO A 171 -1.24 -21.85 16.00
CA PRO A 171 -2.61 -21.62 15.54
C PRO A 171 -2.88 -22.39 14.25
N LYS A 172 -3.94 -23.21 14.23
CA LYS A 172 -4.36 -23.94 13.02
C LYS A 172 -5.21 -23.05 12.13
N LYS A 173 -5.00 -23.10 10.80
CA LYS A 173 -5.61 -22.25 9.75
C LYS A 173 -7.16 -22.12 9.77
N ARG A 174 -7.89 -22.81 10.61
CA ARG A 174 -9.37 -22.84 10.63
C ARG A 174 -10.02 -22.35 11.92
N LYS A 175 -9.29 -21.73 12.84
CA LYS A 175 -9.91 -21.24 14.08
C LYS A 175 -9.97 -19.71 14.05
N ALA A 176 -11.18 -19.16 14.28
CA ALA A 176 -11.42 -17.73 14.49
C ALA A 176 -10.46 -17.07 15.51
N PHE A 177 -9.84 -17.88 16.39
CA PHE A 177 -8.79 -17.50 17.32
C PHE A 177 -7.53 -16.96 16.64
N ALA A 178 -7.17 -17.45 15.44
CA ALA A 178 -5.99 -16.98 14.73
C ALA A 178 -6.18 -15.54 14.23
N THR A 179 -7.39 -15.20 13.80
CA THR A 179 -7.73 -13.83 13.37
C THR A 179 -7.74 -12.87 14.56
N LEU A 180 -8.29 -13.29 15.71
CA LEU A 180 -8.30 -12.47 16.93
C LEU A 180 -6.90 -12.22 17.46
N LEU A 181 -6.02 -13.23 17.40
CA LEU A 181 -4.62 -13.12 17.84
C LEU A 181 -3.83 -12.15 16.94
N VAL A 182 -4.03 -12.23 15.64
CA VAL A 182 -3.40 -11.30 14.69
C VAL A 182 -3.86 -9.87 14.93
N VAL A 183 -5.17 -9.65 15.17
CA VAL A 183 -5.70 -8.32 15.49
C VAL A 183 -5.15 -7.79 16.83
N LEU A 184 -5.09 -8.61 17.88
CA LEU A 184 -4.57 -8.20 19.19
C LEU A 184 -3.04 -8.02 19.23
N LEU A 185 -2.30 -8.59 18.28
CA LEU A 185 -0.83 -8.50 18.22
C LEU A 185 -0.34 -7.41 17.24
N VAL A 186 -1.21 -6.91 16.37
CA VAL A 186 -0.89 -5.89 15.36
C VAL A 186 -1.42 -4.50 15.76
N PHE A 187 -2.36 -4.43 16.68
CA PHE A 187 -2.88 -3.22 17.32
C PHE A 187 -2.53 -3.27 18.82
#